data_551e5fb6ab996ba0a9032a4b8281c61b
#
_entry.id   551e5fb6ab996ba0a9032a4b8281c61b
#
_cell.length_a   1.000
_cell.length_b   1.000
_cell.length_c   1.000
_cell.angle_alpha   90.00
_cell.angle_beta   90.00
_cell.angle_gamma   90.00
#
_symmetry.space_group_name_H-M   'P 1'
#
loop_
_entity.id
_entity.type
_entity.pdbx_description
1 polymer ?
#
loop_
_entity_poly.entity_id
_entity_poly.type
_entity_poly.pdbx_seq_one_letter_code
_entity_poly.pdbx_strand_id
1 'polypeptide(L)'
;MLGIANNRERSVDGPVLRTTAAPGSDAFVANESHHRALVAELQDLLARSAEGGPQSARDKHVARGKLLPRARVDALLDRGSPFLELSPLAAQGMYDDEAPGAGVITGVGRVSGRECVVVANDATVKGGTYYPMTVKKHLRAQEVALHNNLPCLYLVDSGGAFLPRQDEVFPDREHFGRIFFNQATMSARGIPQVAAVLGSCTAGGAYVPAMSDEAVIVRDQGTIFLGGPPLVKAATGEVVTAEDLGGGLLHSKTSGVTDHLADDDAHALRIVRSIVSTFGPRAEMPWQTTTPQAPVLDPAELYGVVPAESRTPYDVREVIGRIVDGSRFQEFKKEYGATLVTGFAAVHGHPVGIIANNGVLFSESAMKGAHFIELCDKRSIPLLFLQNITGFMVGRDYEAGGIAKHGAKMVTAVACARVPKLTVVIGGSFGAGNYSMCGRAYSPRFLWMWPNARISVMGGEQAASVLSTIRRDGIEAKGGSWSAADEDAFKEPIRQQYEDQGNPYYSTARLWDDGVIDPLDTRTVVGLALGAAANAPLEPVSYGIFRM
;
A
#
# COMPACT_ATOMS: atom_id res chain seq x y z
N MET A 1 31.68 8.73 -41.39
CA MET A 1 30.50 9.59 -41.23
C MET A 1 29.69 9.04 -40.07
N LEU A 2 29.84 9.65 -38.91
CA LEU A 2 29.16 9.26 -37.69
C LEU A 2 27.73 9.80 -37.75
N GLY A 3 26.76 8.90 -37.78
CA GLY A 3 25.36 9.25 -37.64
C GLY A 3 25.10 9.77 -36.24
N ILE A 4 24.79 11.04 -36.14
CA ILE A 4 24.23 11.66 -34.94
C ILE A 4 22.86 11.00 -34.73
N ALA A 5 22.77 10.06 -33.78
CA ALA A 5 21.50 9.56 -33.31
C ALA A 5 20.73 10.73 -32.71
N ASN A 6 19.74 11.20 -33.43
CA ASN A 6 18.75 12.15 -32.95
C ASN A 6 17.99 11.48 -31.80
N ASN A 7 18.44 11.74 -30.58
CA ASN A 7 17.75 11.37 -29.36
C ASN A 7 16.49 12.24 -29.25
N ARG A 8 15.47 11.96 -30.08
CA ARG A 8 14.14 12.53 -29.89
C ARG A 8 13.62 11.95 -28.58
N GLU A 9 13.56 12.81 -27.55
CA GLU A 9 12.81 12.53 -26.34
C GLU A 9 11.44 11.97 -26.77
N ARG A 10 11.20 10.69 -26.47
CA ARG A 10 9.91 10.06 -26.73
C ARG A 10 8.94 10.53 -25.64
N SER A 11 8.37 11.70 -25.79
CA SER A 11 7.18 12.09 -25.02
C SER A 11 6.00 11.24 -25.44
N VAL A 12 5.09 10.92 -24.51
CA VAL A 12 3.76 10.40 -24.90
C VAL A 12 3.06 11.52 -25.66
N ASP A 13 2.99 11.40 -26.96
CA ASP A 13 2.55 12.45 -27.88
C ASP A 13 1.01 12.39 -28.02
N GLY A 14 0.29 12.52 -26.88
CA GLY A 14 -1.16 12.57 -26.82
C GLY A 14 -1.70 13.99 -26.79
N PRO A 15 -2.99 14.19 -27.16
CA PRO A 15 -3.64 15.48 -27.01
C PRO A 15 -3.70 15.90 -25.54
N VAL A 16 -3.65 17.21 -25.31
CA VAL A 16 -3.94 17.77 -23.98
C VAL A 16 -5.43 17.61 -23.72
N LEU A 17 -5.76 17.00 -22.57
CA LEU A 17 -7.15 16.85 -22.15
C LEU A 17 -7.78 18.23 -21.89
N ARG A 18 -9.04 18.35 -22.26
CA ARG A 18 -9.86 19.53 -21.96
C ARG A 18 -10.70 19.26 -20.72
N THR A 19 -10.93 20.29 -19.92
CA THR A 19 -11.83 20.20 -18.77
C THR A 19 -13.20 20.78 -19.10
N THR A 20 -14.22 20.21 -18.52
CA THR A 20 -15.58 20.74 -18.43
C THR A 20 -15.89 21.27 -17.03
N ALA A 21 -14.92 21.18 -16.12
CA ALA A 21 -15.06 21.71 -14.78
C ALA A 21 -15.37 23.21 -14.81
N ALA A 22 -16.29 23.64 -13.98
CA ALA A 22 -16.70 25.02 -13.81
C ALA A 22 -16.39 25.48 -12.37
N PRO A 23 -15.13 25.86 -12.07
CA PRO A 23 -14.79 26.40 -10.76
C PRO A 23 -15.68 27.59 -10.42
N GLY A 24 -16.30 27.55 -9.23
CA GLY A 24 -17.28 28.58 -8.82
C GLY A 24 -18.75 28.22 -9.09
N SER A 25 -19.06 27.13 -9.78
CA SER A 25 -20.44 26.58 -9.79
C SER A 25 -20.80 26.03 -8.42
N ASP A 26 -22.10 26.07 -8.06
CA ASP A 26 -22.58 25.56 -6.76
C ASP A 26 -22.18 24.09 -6.55
N ALA A 27 -22.28 23.25 -7.59
CA ALA A 27 -21.90 21.85 -7.53
C ALA A 27 -20.39 21.68 -7.28
N PHE A 28 -19.53 22.44 -7.97
CA PHE A 28 -18.09 22.40 -7.79
C PHE A 28 -17.69 22.80 -6.36
N VAL A 29 -18.26 23.90 -5.87
CA VAL A 29 -17.98 24.41 -4.51
C VAL A 29 -18.47 23.44 -3.44
N ALA A 30 -19.63 22.82 -3.62
CA ALA A 30 -20.15 21.80 -2.71
C ALA A 30 -19.24 20.56 -2.67
N ASN A 31 -18.80 20.06 -3.83
CA ASN A 31 -17.87 18.95 -3.92
C ASN A 31 -16.52 19.28 -3.25
N GLU A 32 -15.97 20.46 -3.55
CA GLU A 32 -14.70 20.92 -2.98
C GLU A 32 -14.79 20.99 -1.45
N SER A 33 -15.86 21.58 -0.91
CA SER A 33 -16.08 21.67 0.53
C SER A 33 -16.14 20.28 1.19
N HIS A 34 -16.86 19.35 0.56
CA HIS A 34 -16.97 17.96 1.04
C HIS A 34 -15.60 17.25 1.06
N HIS A 35 -14.87 17.29 -0.04
CA HIS A 35 -13.56 16.61 -0.12
C HIS A 35 -12.52 17.24 0.79
N ARG A 36 -12.52 18.57 0.96
CA ARG A 36 -11.63 19.22 1.94
C ARG A 36 -11.92 18.80 3.37
N ALA A 37 -13.19 18.59 3.74
CA ALA A 37 -13.54 18.06 5.05
C ALA A 37 -13.03 16.63 5.27
N LEU A 38 -13.17 15.76 4.27
CA LEU A 38 -12.62 14.39 4.32
C LEU A 38 -11.09 14.38 4.42
N VAL A 39 -10.41 15.29 3.71
CA VAL A 39 -8.94 15.40 3.77
C VAL A 39 -8.49 15.95 5.12
N ALA A 40 -9.21 16.91 5.71
CA ALA A 40 -8.92 17.40 7.05
C ALA A 40 -9.02 16.27 8.10
N GLU A 41 -10.05 15.43 8.02
CA GLU A 41 -10.19 14.24 8.86
C GLU A 41 -8.99 13.28 8.68
N LEU A 42 -8.61 13.01 7.43
CA LEU A 42 -7.44 12.18 7.13
C LEU A 42 -6.16 12.74 7.76
N GLN A 43 -5.92 14.05 7.62
CA GLN A 43 -4.74 14.71 8.18
C GLN A 43 -4.70 14.61 9.71
N ASP A 44 -5.85 14.77 10.38
CA ASP A 44 -5.96 14.61 11.84
C ASP A 44 -5.66 13.16 12.28
N LEU A 45 -6.15 12.17 11.54
CA LEU A 45 -5.86 10.76 11.81
C LEU A 45 -4.37 10.43 11.62
N LEU A 46 -3.78 10.92 10.54
CA LEU A 46 -2.35 10.75 10.24
C LEU A 46 -1.47 11.41 11.31
N ALA A 47 -1.82 12.63 11.72
CA ALA A 47 -1.10 13.36 12.77
C ALA A 47 -1.11 12.59 14.10
N ARG A 48 -2.28 12.09 14.51
CA ARG A 48 -2.42 11.26 15.73
C ARG A 48 -1.63 9.96 15.65
N SER A 49 -1.71 9.26 14.52
CA SER A 49 -0.95 8.02 14.31
C SER A 49 0.56 8.27 14.32
N ALA A 50 1.00 9.42 13.80
CA ALA A 50 2.41 9.81 13.75
C ALA A 50 3.00 10.08 15.13
N GLU A 51 2.21 10.36 16.14
CA GLU A 51 2.70 10.51 17.51
C GLU A 51 3.25 9.21 18.10
N GLY A 52 2.76 8.06 17.66
CA GLY A 52 3.15 6.75 18.18
C GLY A 52 2.53 6.48 19.56
N GLY A 53 3.34 5.95 20.50
CA GLY A 53 2.87 5.62 21.84
C GLY A 53 2.57 6.83 22.71
N PRO A 54 1.99 6.61 23.91
CA PRO A 54 1.60 7.68 24.82
C PRO A 54 2.80 8.53 25.27
N GLN A 55 2.56 9.81 25.60
CA GLN A 55 3.61 10.77 25.95
C GLN A 55 4.59 10.23 27.00
N SER A 56 4.07 9.56 28.05
CA SER A 56 4.92 8.98 29.10
C SER A 56 5.89 7.90 28.60
N ALA A 57 5.51 7.15 27.55
CA ALA A 57 6.39 6.17 26.92
C ALA A 57 7.44 6.87 26.04
N ARG A 58 7.05 7.91 25.31
CA ARG A 58 7.95 8.73 24.51
C ARG A 58 9.00 9.41 25.39
N ASP A 59 8.59 10.02 26.51
CA ASP A 59 9.50 10.67 27.46
C ASP A 59 10.52 9.68 28.04
N LYS A 60 10.06 8.49 28.43
CA LYS A 60 10.96 7.41 28.91
C LYS A 60 11.93 6.94 27.83
N HIS A 61 11.49 6.90 26.58
CA HIS A 61 12.33 6.51 25.44
C HIS A 61 13.45 7.52 25.22
N VAL A 62 13.12 8.81 25.16
CA VAL A 62 14.08 9.91 25.00
C VAL A 62 15.02 10.03 26.21
N ALA A 63 14.50 9.87 27.44
CA ALA A 63 15.33 9.89 28.65
C ALA A 63 16.43 8.80 28.69
N ARG A 64 16.30 7.75 27.89
CA ARG A 64 17.32 6.71 27.71
C ARG A 64 18.35 7.05 26.63
N GLY A 65 18.32 8.26 26.06
CA GLY A 65 19.22 8.69 24.99
C GLY A 65 18.85 8.20 23.60
N LYS A 66 17.66 7.60 23.43
CA LYS A 66 17.18 7.06 22.15
C LYS A 66 16.48 8.12 21.30
N LEU A 67 16.67 8.06 19.99
CA LEU A 67 15.83 8.80 19.05
C LEU A 67 14.44 8.19 18.98
N LEU A 68 13.39 9.02 18.84
CA LEU A 68 12.06 8.52 18.54
C LEU A 68 12.05 7.80 17.17
N PRO A 69 11.17 6.80 16.95
CA PRO A 69 11.20 5.98 15.73
C PRO A 69 11.14 6.79 14.43
N ARG A 70 10.30 7.82 14.35
CA ARG A 70 10.25 8.69 13.16
C ARG A 70 11.54 9.47 12.98
N ALA A 71 12.14 9.99 14.05
CA ALA A 71 13.44 10.66 13.99
C ALA A 71 14.57 9.71 13.55
N ARG A 72 14.50 8.41 13.90
CA ARG A 72 15.41 7.38 13.37
C ARG A 72 15.26 7.23 11.86
N VAL A 73 14.02 7.16 11.36
CA VAL A 73 13.74 7.08 9.91
C VAL A 73 14.26 8.34 9.21
N ASP A 74 13.93 9.52 9.70
CA ASP A 74 14.37 10.80 9.12
C ASP A 74 15.89 10.93 9.06
N ALA A 75 16.59 10.49 10.12
CA ALA A 75 18.06 10.52 10.16
C ALA A 75 18.72 9.47 9.23
N LEU A 76 17.99 8.37 8.92
CA LEU A 76 18.46 7.34 8.00
C LEU A 76 18.36 7.79 6.54
N LEU A 77 17.28 8.50 6.19
CA LEU A 77 16.99 8.91 4.82
C LEU A 77 17.97 9.97 4.29
N ASP A 78 18.08 10.04 2.97
CA ASP A 78 18.80 11.12 2.32
C ASP A 78 18.07 12.45 2.55
N ARG A 79 18.83 13.46 2.93
CA ARG A 79 18.29 14.77 3.25
C ARG A 79 17.47 15.34 2.09
N GLY A 80 16.23 15.71 2.36
CA GLY A 80 15.30 16.26 1.37
C GLY A 80 14.72 15.23 0.40
N SER A 81 14.97 13.92 0.60
CA SER A 81 14.28 12.89 -0.17
C SER A 81 12.91 12.55 0.44
N PRO A 82 11.91 12.25 -0.38
CA PRO A 82 10.60 11.85 0.11
C PRO A 82 10.65 10.46 0.75
N PHE A 83 9.71 10.21 1.67
CA PHE A 83 9.44 8.89 2.23
C PHE A 83 8.01 8.47 1.86
N LEU A 84 7.88 7.41 1.07
CA LEU A 84 6.60 6.81 0.74
C LEU A 84 6.20 5.87 1.88
N GLU A 85 5.56 6.42 2.91
CA GLU A 85 5.11 5.64 4.06
C GLU A 85 3.97 4.70 3.66
N LEU A 86 4.03 3.45 4.12
CA LEU A 86 3.04 2.41 3.87
C LEU A 86 2.14 2.22 5.09
N SER A 87 0.84 2.24 4.85
CA SER A 87 -0.19 1.93 5.85
C SER A 87 -0.01 2.68 7.19
N PRO A 88 0.13 4.01 7.19
CA PRO A 88 0.34 4.78 8.43
C PRO A 88 -0.82 4.64 9.43
N LEU A 89 -2.03 4.33 8.95
CA LEU A 89 -3.23 4.11 9.77
C LEU A 89 -3.54 2.63 10.03
N ALA A 90 -2.56 1.74 9.87
CA ALA A 90 -2.74 0.33 10.23
C ALA A 90 -3.15 0.18 11.70
N ALA A 91 -4.10 -0.72 11.97
CA ALA A 91 -4.71 -0.98 13.28
C ALA A 91 -5.55 0.18 13.89
N GLN A 92 -5.84 1.25 13.13
CA GLN A 92 -6.72 2.33 13.58
C GLN A 92 -8.09 1.78 14.02
N GLY A 93 -8.54 2.14 15.23
CA GLY A 93 -9.79 1.63 15.81
C GLY A 93 -9.76 0.13 16.16
N MET A 94 -8.59 -0.49 16.16
CA MET A 94 -8.39 -1.89 16.59
C MET A 94 -7.59 -1.93 17.89
N TYR A 95 -7.76 -3.03 18.65
CA TYR A 95 -7.01 -3.24 19.90
C TYR A 95 -7.15 -2.10 20.91
N ASP A 96 -8.35 -1.52 21.03
CA ASP A 96 -8.64 -0.36 21.90
C ASP A 96 -7.71 0.84 21.62
N ASP A 97 -7.29 1.01 20.36
CA ASP A 97 -6.33 2.01 19.86
C ASP A 97 -4.95 1.97 20.55
N GLU A 98 -4.58 0.83 21.14
CA GLU A 98 -3.30 0.66 21.82
C GLU A 98 -2.09 0.46 20.88
N ALA A 99 -2.33 0.27 19.59
CA ALA A 99 -1.29 -0.01 18.59
C ALA A 99 -1.36 0.94 17.37
N PRO A 100 -1.21 2.27 17.56
CA PRO A 100 -1.23 3.22 16.45
C PRO A 100 -0.17 2.86 15.40
N GLY A 101 -0.55 2.96 14.13
CA GLY A 101 0.31 2.56 13.01
C GLY A 101 0.76 1.10 13.07
N ALA A 102 0.04 0.24 13.82
CA ALA A 102 0.42 -1.13 14.15
C ALA A 102 1.78 -1.25 14.86
N GLY A 103 2.25 -0.21 15.56
CA GLY A 103 3.52 -0.21 16.32
C GLY A 103 4.78 -0.35 15.46
N VAL A 104 4.69 -0.11 14.16
CA VAL A 104 5.82 -0.19 13.22
C VAL A 104 5.67 0.82 12.09
N ILE A 105 6.74 1.55 11.76
CA ILE A 105 6.81 2.44 10.61
C ILE A 105 7.39 1.66 9.44
N THR A 106 6.70 1.67 8.30
CA THR A 106 7.17 1.02 7.07
C THR A 106 7.04 1.95 5.88
N GLY A 107 7.96 1.89 4.94
CA GLY A 107 7.89 2.71 3.75
C GLY A 107 9.08 2.52 2.82
N VAL A 108 9.02 3.19 1.68
CA VAL A 108 10.13 3.27 0.72
C VAL A 108 10.76 4.65 0.80
N GLY A 109 12.07 4.69 1.00
CA GLY A 109 12.84 5.92 1.06
C GLY A 109 14.22 5.76 0.47
N ARG A 110 14.92 6.87 0.22
CA ARG A 110 16.25 6.85 -0.35
C ARG A 110 17.31 6.96 0.75
N VAL A 111 18.24 6.02 0.75
CA VAL A 111 19.37 5.95 1.68
C VAL A 111 20.65 5.83 0.87
N SER A 112 21.59 6.75 1.04
CA SER A 112 22.85 6.81 0.28
C SER A 112 22.65 6.68 -1.24
N GLY A 113 21.63 7.37 -1.78
CA GLY A 113 21.28 7.34 -3.20
C GLY A 113 20.47 6.13 -3.65
N ARG A 114 20.19 5.14 -2.78
CA ARG A 114 19.50 3.89 -3.08
C ARG A 114 18.09 3.89 -2.49
N GLU A 115 17.10 3.51 -3.26
CA GLU A 115 15.76 3.26 -2.74
C GLU A 115 15.77 1.96 -1.92
N CYS A 116 15.29 2.04 -0.69
CA CYS A 116 15.23 0.95 0.26
C CYS A 116 13.86 0.88 0.93
N VAL A 117 13.44 -0.30 1.32
CA VAL A 117 12.32 -0.47 2.24
C VAL A 117 12.85 -0.33 3.66
N VAL A 118 12.23 0.53 4.44
CA VAL A 118 12.53 0.71 5.87
C VAL A 118 11.43 0.06 6.69
N VAL A 119 11.82 -0.70 7.72
CA VAL A 119 10.92 -1.29 8.73
C VAL A 119 11.45 -0.88 10.10
N ALA A 120 10.79 0.05 10.78
CA ALA A 120 11.25 0.60 12.06
C ALA A 120 10.22 0.30 13.16
N ASN A 121 10.62 -0.48 14.17
CA ASN A 121 9.75 -0.74 15.33
C ASN A 121 9.53 0.55 16.14
N ASP A 122 8.31 0.72 16.62
CA ASP A 122 7.99 1.76 17.59
C ASP A 122 7.93 1.19 19.02
N ALA A 123 9.05 1.28 19.74
CA ALA A 123 9.12 0.82 21.12
C ALA A 123 8.31 1.67 22.11
N THR A 124 7.80 2.85 21.69
CA THR A 124 6.88 3.65 22.49
C THR A 124 5.47 3.06 22.49
N VAL A 125 5.16 2.21 21.50
CA VAL A 125 3.91 1.45 21.38
C VAL A 125 4.12 0.07 22.00
N LYS A 126 3.62 -0.14 23.21
CA LYS A 126 3.69 -1.45 23.92
C LYS A 126 5.07 -2.13 23.89
N GLY A 127 6.15 -1.33 23.98
CA GLY A 127 7.52 -1.85 23.95
C GLY A 127 7.95 -2.44 22.61
N GLY A 128 7.33 -2.06 21.52
CA GLY A 128 7.60 -2.60 20.18
C GLY A 128 7.15 -4.06 19.99
N THR A 129 6.18 -4.53 20.77
CA THR A 129 5.64 -5.88 20.62
C THR A 129 4.79 -6.01 19.36
N TYR A 130 4.83 -7.19 18.74
CA TYR A 130 4.10 -7.48 17.51
C TYR A 130 2.68 -7.95 17.79
N TYR A 131 1.71 -7.12 17.43
CA TYR A 131 0.30 -7.47 17.29
C TYR A 131 0.07 -8.17 15.93
N PRO A 132 -1.11 -8.78 15.69
CA PRO A 132 -1.42 -9.39 14.39
C PRO A 132 -1.25 -8.42 13.22
N MET A 133 -1.69 -7.15 13.37
CA MET A 133 -1.51 -6.14 12.32
C MET A 133 -0.05 -5.69 12.18
N THR A 134 0.77 -5.73 13.24
CA THR A 134 2.21 -5.46 13.14
C THR A 134 2.90 -6.49 12.23
N VAL A 135 2.58 -7.78 12.43
CA VAL A 135 3.09 -8.86 11.58
C VAL A 135 2.66 -8.64 10.13
N LYS A 136 1.36 -8.42 9.90
CA LYS A 136 0.82 -8.19 8.55
C LYS A 136 1.47 -7.00 7.85
N LYS A 137 1.72 -5.90 8.58
CA LYS A 137 2.38 -4.71 8.04
C LYS A 137 3.85 -4.96 7.71
N HIS A 138 4.57 -5.68 8.57
CA HIS A 138 5.96 -6.08 8.30
C HIS A 138 6.04 -6.98 7.06
N LEU A 139 5.18 -7.99 6.97
CA LEU A 139 5.11 -8.88 5.80
C LEU A 139 4.79 -8.10 4.52
N ARG A 140 3.90 -7.10 4.59
CA ARG A 140 3.60 -6.25 3.43
C ARG A 140 4.82 -5.42 3.01
N ALA A 141 5.58 -4.89 3.95
CA ALA A 141 6.81 -4.17 3.64
C ALA A 141 7.84 -5.08 2.93
N GLN A 142 8.01 -6.32 3.40
CA GLN A 142 8.86 -7.32 2.75
C GLN A 142 8.33 -7.72 1.36
N GLU A 143 7.02 -7.82 1.17
CA GLU A 143 6.41 -8.06 -0.15
C GLU A 143 6.70 -6.91 -1.13
N VAL A 144 6.61 -5.66 -0.67
CA VAL A 144 6.99 -4.48 -1.45
C VAL A 144 8.48 -4.54 -1.82
N ALA A 145 9.36 -4.90 -0.87
CA ALA A 145 10.79 -5.06 -1.13
C ALA A 145 11.05 -6.15 -2.17
N LEU A 146 10.46 -7.33 -2.00
CA LEU A 146 10.61 -8.46 -2.90
C LEU A 146 10.17 -8.14 -4.33
N HIS A 147 8.97 -7.57 -4.48
CA HIS A 147 8.40 -7.29 -5.79
C HIS A 147 9.09 -6.15 -6.53
N ASN A 148 9.70 -5.23 -5.81
CA ASN A 148 10.39 -4.08 -6.37
C ASN A 148 11.93 -4.19 -6.31
N ASN A 149 12.46 -5.35 -5.88
CA ASN A 149 13.90 -5.61 -5.75
C ASN A 149 14.63 -4.54 -4.94
N LEU A 150 14.06 -4.18 -3.78
CA LEU A 150 14.58 -3.14 -2.88
C LEU A 150 15.24 -3.75 -1.65
N PRO A 151 16.44 -3.26 -1.25
CA PRO A 151 17.04 -3.62 0.03
C PRO A 151 16.08 -3.36 1.21
N CYS A 152 16.12 -4.22 2.24
CA CYS A 152 15.39 -4.03 3.48
C CYS A 152 16.31 -3.52 4.58
N LEU A 153 15.90 -2.46 5.26
CA LEU A 153 16.58 -1.87 6.39
C LEU A 153 15.68 -1.96 7.64
N TYR A 154 16.08 -2.79 8.59
CA TYR A 154 15.33 -3.05 9.82
C TYR A 154 15.90 -2.23 10.97
N LEU A 155 15.13 -1.29 11.51
CA LEU A 155 15.47 -0.54 12.72
C LEU A 155 14.77 -1.20 13.91
N VAL A 156 15.49 -2.11 14.59
CA VAL A 156 14.92 -3.05 15.55
C VAL A 156 14.94 -2.48 16.95
N ASP A 157 13.76 -2.42 17.56
CA ASP A 157 13.55 -2.08 18.98
C ASP A 157 12.24 -2.75 19.44
N SER A 158 12.27 -4.08 19.64
CA SER A 158 11.09 -4.93 19.78
C SER A 158 11.12 -5.85 20.98
N GLY A 159 10.01 -5.91 21.71
CA GLY A 159 9.78 -6.88 22.78
C GLY A 159 9.36 -8.29 22.32
N GLY A 160 9.30 -8.54 20.98
CA GLY A 160 8.84 -9.82 20.43
C GLY A 160 7.32 -9.89 20.24
N ALA A 161 6.75 -11.09 20.22
CA ALA A 161 5.31 -11.30 19.99
C ALA A 161 4.46 -10.81 21.18
N PHE A 162 3.29 -10.23 20.89
CA PHE A 162 2.32 -9.88 21.91
C PHE A 162 1.62 -11.13 22.46
N LEU A 163 2.08 -11.62 23.60
CA LEU A 163 1.70 -12.91 24.17
C LEU A 163 0.19 -13.12 24.37
N PRO A 164 -0.62 -12.11 24.77
CA PRO A 164 -2.06 -12.31 24.90
C PRO A 164 -2.79 -12.68 23.59
N ARG A 165 -2.16 -12.47 22.42
CA ARG A 165 -2.69 -12.83 21.09
C ARG A 165 -1.73 -13.71 20.32
N GLN A 166 -1.01 -14.58 21.01
CA GLN A 166 0.04 -15.42 20.40
C GLN A 166 -0.51 -16.35 19.28
N ASP A 167 -1.73 -16.79 19.41
CA ASP A 167 -2.45 -17.62 18.44
C ASP A 167 -2.72 -16.90 17.11
N GLU A 168 -2.87 -15.58 17.13
CA GLU A 168 -3.02 -14.74 15.94
C GLU A 168 -1.68 -14.19 15.39
N VAL A 169 -0.56 -14.49 16.06
CA VAL A 169 0.77 -13.94 15.71
C VAL A 169 1.76 -15.02 15.32
N PHE A 170 1.69 -16.24 15.89
CA PHE A 170 2.75 -17.22 15.83
C PHE A 170 2.53 -18.41 14.88
N PRO A 171 1.38 -19.15 14.92
CA PRO A 171 1.36 -20.52 14.39
C PRO A 171 1.09 -20.65 12.89
N ASP A 172 0.53 -19.64 12.22
CA ASP A 172 0.06 -19.74 10.84
C ASP A 172 1.14 -19.33 9.82
N ARG A 173 0.86 -19.61 8.56
CA ARG A 173 1.75 -19.36 7.42
C ARG A 173 2.15 -17.88 7.29
N GLU A 174 1.20 -16.97 7.41
CA GLU A 174 1.43 -15.51 7.27
C GLU A 174 1.56 -14.83 8.65
N HIS A 175 2.16 -15.56 9.60
CA HIS A 175 2.48 -15.10 10.94
C HIS A 175 3.98 -14.79 11.09
N PHE A 176 4.43 -14.62 12.31
CA PHE A 176 5.74 -14.11 12.66
C PHE A 176 6.90 -14.87 11.99
N GLY A 177 6.79 -16.21 11.90
CA GLY A 177 7.80 -17.04 11.23
C GLY A 177 7.99 -16.72 9.74
N ARG A 178 6.96 -16.17 9.08
CA ARG A 178 7.04 -15.79 7.67
C ARG A 178 8.00 -14.63 7.43
N ILE A 179 8.18 -13.75 8.42
CA ILE A 179 9.15 -12.64 8.35
C ILE A 179 10.56 -13.19 8.08
N PHE A 180 10.95 -14.23 8.81
CA PHE A 180 12.29 -14.85 8.70
C PHE A 180 12.45 -15.63 7.41
N PHE A 181 11.41 -16.37 7.02
CA PHE A 181 11.39 -17.05 5.72
C PHE A 181 11.59 -16.06 4.57
N ASN A 182 10.87 -14.95 4.59
CA ASN A 182 11.01 -13.91 3.57
C ASN A 182 12.40 -13.29 3.58
N GLN A 183 12.95 -12.97 4.75
CA GLN A 183 14.28 -12.39 4.92
C GLN A 183 15.36 -13.31 4.30
N ALA A 184 15.37 -14.60 4.66
CA ALA A 184 16.31 -15.56 4.11
C ALA A 184 16.18 -15.73 2.59
N THR A 185 14.94 -15.84 2.09
CA THR A 185 14.71 -16.05 0.65
C THR A 185 14.96 -14.78 -0.19
N MET A 186 14.78 -13.60 0.36
CA MET A 186 15.16 -12.33 -0.30
C MET A 186 16.67 -12.19 -0.37
N SER A 187 17.41 -12.44 0.72
CA SER A 187 18.86 -12.47 0.72
C SER A 187 19.40 -13.45 -0.33
N ALA A 188 18.85 -14.67 -0.39
CA ALA A 188 19.22 -15.69 -1.39
C ALA A 188 18.96 -15.23 -2.85
N ARG A 189 18.08 -14.25 -3.07
CA ARG A 189 17.82 -13.62 -4.37
C ARG A 189 18.67 -12.37 -4.64
N GLY A 190 19.61 -12.04 -3.75
CA GLY A 190 20.46 -10.87 -3.86
C GLY A 190 19.78 -9.55 -3.46
N ILE A 191 18.68 -9.62 -2.70
CA ILE A 191 18.03 -8.45 -2.11
C ILE A 191 18.61 -8.23 -0.72
N PRO A 192 19.46 -7.20 -0.51
CA PRO A 192 20.19 -7.01 0.74
C PRO A 192 19.27 -6.81 1.94
N GLN A 193 19.67 -7.39 3.08
CA GLN A 193 18.98 -7.34 4.36
C GLN A 193 19.91 -6.75 5.40
N VAL A 194 19.63 -5.57 5.95
CA VAL A 194 20.47 -4.92 6.96
C VAL A 194 19.66 -4.60 8.20
N ALA A 195 20.17 -4.93 9.38
CA ALA A 195 19.52 -4.61 10.63
C ALA A 195 20.35 -3.68 11.51
N ALA A 196 19.70 -2.73 12.18
CA ALA A 196 20.26 -1.95 13.28
C ALA A 196 19.47 -2.22 14.56
N VAL A 197 20.11 -2.78 15.57
CA VAL A 197 19.53 -3.07 16.87
C VAL A 197 19.69 -1.86 17.77
N LEU A 198 18.61 -1.08 17.86
CA LEU A 198 18.55 0.22 18.55
C LEU A 198 17.87 0.11 19.92
N GLY A 199 17.67 -1.12 20.38
CA GLY A 199 17.04 -1.40 21.66
C GLY A 199 16.85 -2.88 21.88
N SER A 200 15.78 -3.27 22.57
CA SER A 200 15.49 -4.66 22.83
C SER A 200 15.22 -5.45 21.54
N CYS A 201 15.76 -6.67 21.49
CA CYS A 201 15.48 -7.60 20.42
C CYS A 201 15.34 -9.00 21.03
N THR A 202 14.12 -9.37 21.41
CA THR A 202 13.85 -10.51 22.28
C THR A 202 13.07 -11.61 21.55
N ALA A 203 13.33 -12.85 21.94
CA ALA A 203 12.66 -14.07 21.46
C ALA A 203 12.76 -14.22 19.93
N GLY A 204 11.65 -14.45 19.24
CA GLY A 204 11.63 -14.55 17.78
C GLY A 204 12.20 -13.32 17.07
N GLY A 205 12.06 -12.12 17.65
CA GLY A 205 12.65 -10.90 17.10
C GLY A 205 14.17 -10.96 16.94
N ALA A 206 14.87 -11.74 17.76
CA ALA A 206 16.32 -11.93 17.68
C ALA A 206 16.80 -12.47 16.33
N TYR A 207 15.94 -13.15 15.59
CA TYR A 207 16.28 -13.64 14.26
C TYR A 207 16.35 -12.53 13.20
N VAL A 208 15.69 -11.38 13.38
CA VAL A 208 15.77 -10.29 12.40
C VAL A 208 17.23 -9.84 12.20
N PRO A 209 18.00 -9.43 13.24
CA PRO A 209 19.42 -9.11 13.05
C PRO A 209 20.28 -10.34 12.74
N ALA A 210 20.02 -11.49 13.36
CA ALA A 210 20.84 -12.69 13.19
C ALA A 210 20.74 -13.32 11.79
N MET A 211 19.70 -12.99 11.02
CA MET A 211 19.49 -13.45 9.64
C MET A 211 19.68 -12.33 8.60
N SER A 212 20.04 -11.13 9.03
CA SER A 212 20.45 -10.06 8.11
C SER A 212 21.82 -10.32 7.51
N ASP A 213 22.08 -9.79 6.32
CA ASP A 213 23.40 -9.91 5.67
C ASP A 213 24.47 -9.12 6.45
N GLU A 214 24.08 -7.98 7.04
CA GLU A 214 24.89 -7.23 7.99
C GLU A 214 24.02 -6.68 9.14
N ALA A 215 24.57 -6.71 10.36
CA ALA A 215 23.90 -6.25 11.57
C ALA A 215 24.73 -5.26 12.38
N VAL A 216 24.11 -4.17 12.79
CA VAL A 216 24.66 -3.12 13.66
C VAL A 216 23.96 -3.21 15.02
N ILE A 217 24.69 -3.02 16.12
CA ILE A 217 24.10 -2.94 17.45
C ILE A 217 24.63 -1.72 18.21
N VAL A 218 23.77 -1.05 18.98
CA VAL A 218 24.17 0.08 19.83
C VAL A 218 24.64 -0.44 21.19
N ARG A 219 25.83 0.01 21.62
CA ARG A 219 26.46 -0.30 22.91
C ARG A 219 25.55 0.12 24.06
N ASP A 220 25.45 -0.71 25.11
CA ASP A 220 24.71 -0.44 26.36
C ASP A 220 23.22 -0.08 26.16
N GLN A 221 22.70 -0.29 24.94
CA GLN A 221 21.31 0.02 24.57
C GLN A 221 20.65 -1.12 23.80
N GLY A 222 21.33 -1.67 22.79
CA GLY A 222 20.86 -2.78 22.00
C GLY A 222 21.10 -4.12 22.70
N THR A 223 20.10 -5.00 22.71
CA THR A 223 20.26 -6.36 23.24
C THR A 223 19.62 -7.38 22.31
N ILE A 224 20.26 -8.52 22.13
CA ILE A 224 19.75 -9.67 21.34
C ILE A 224 19.81 -10.92 22.20
N PHE A 225 18.66 -11.54 22.47
CA PHE A 225 18.64 -12.84 23.11
C PHE A 225 17.33 -13.60 22.82
N LEU A 226 17.42 -14.93 22.73
CA LEU A 226 16.24 -15.78 22.53
C LEU A 226 15.39 -15.87 23.81
N GLY A 227 16.02 -15.84 24.97
CA GLY A 227 15.35 -15.78 26.26
C GLY A 227 15.97 -14.70 27.14
N GLY A 228 15.18 -13.70 27.54
CA GLY A 228 15.65 -12.63 28.41
C GLY A 228 16.01 -13.08 29.82
N PRO A 229 16.66 -12.21 30.63
CA PRO A 229 17.12 -12.53 31.98
C PRO A 229 16.07 -13.19 32.89
N PRO A 230 14.77 -12.81 32.87
CA PRO A 230 13.75 -13.49 33.67
C PRO A 230 13.53 -14.95 33.26
N LEU A 231 13.60 -15.26 31.95
CA LEU A 231 13.43 -16.62 31.45
C LEU A 231 14.66 -17.48 31.79
N VAL A 232 15.86 -16.92 31.65
CA VAL A 232 17.13 -17.60 32.03
C VAL A 232 17.09 -17.95 33.50
N LYS A 233 16.73 -16.98 34.38
CA LYS A 233 16.59 -17.23 35.81
C LYS A 233 15.56 -18.33 36.13
N ALA A 234 14.43 -18.33 35.46
CA ALA A 234 13.40 -19.35 35.67
C ALA A 234 13.82 -20.73 35.18
N ALA A 235 14.56 -20.81 34.06
CA ALA A 235 14.96 -22.08 33.46
C ALA A 235 16.22 -22.70 34.09
N THR A 236 17.21 -21.90 34.48
CA THR A 236 18.54 -22.37 34.91
C THR A 236 18.92 -21.94 36.33
N GLY A 237 18.18 -20.99 36.93
CA GLY A 237 18.54 -20.36 38.19
C GLY A 237 19.63 -19.29 38.08
N GLU A 238 20.21 -19.07 36.91
CA GLU A 238 21.25 -18.06 36.67
C GLU A 238 20.70 -16.66 36.77
N VAL A 239 21.41 -15.77 37.44
CA VAL A 239 21.12 -14.33 37.52
C VAL A 239 22.10 -13.60 36.66
N VAL A 240 21.65 -13.04 35.57
CA VAL A 240 22.46 -12.36 34.55
C VAL A 240 21.80 -11.02 34.19
N THR A 241 22.61 -10.01 33.88
CA THR A 241 22.11 -8.73 33.34
C THR A 241 21.77 -8.88 31.86
N ALA A 242 20.95 -7.98 31.32
CA ALA A 242 20.63 -7.96 29.89
C ALA A 242 21.89 -7.72 29.04
N GLU A 243 22.81 -6.87 29.50
CA GLU A 243 24.06 -6.57 28.80
C GLU A 243 25.01 -7.79 28.80
N ASP A 244 25.13 -8.48 29.91
CA ASP A 244 25.99 -9.68 30.01
C ASP A 244 25.41 -10.86 29.22
N LEU A 245 24.08 -10.95 29.10
CA LEU A 245 23.39 -12.04 28.39
C LEU A 245 23.41 -11.83 26.87
N GLY A 246 23.23 -10.60 26.42
CA GLY A 246 23.04 -10.33 24.98
C GLY A 246 23.27 -8.88 24.58
N GLY A 247 24.16 -8.18 25.26
CA GLY A 247 24.48 -6.79 24.94
C GLY A 247 25.40 -6.61 23.74
N GLY A 248 25.54 -5.36 23.32
CA GLY A 248 26.23 -5.00 22.09
C GLY A 248 27.69 -5.45 22.05
N LEU A 249 28.43 -5.27 23.16
CA LEU A 249 29.84 -5.66 23.21
C LEU A 249 30.01 -7.19 23.15
N LEU A 250 29.11 -7.95 23.80
CA LEU A 250 29.13 -9.41 23.77
C LEU A 250 28.95 -9.91 22.33
N HIS A 251 27.94 -9.38 21.63
CA HIS A 251 27.60 -9.84 20.29
C HIS A 251 28.59 -9.40 19.21
N SER A 252 29.18 -8.23 19.34
CA SER A 252 30.17 -7.76 18.36
C SER A 252 31.59 -8.32 18.59
N LYS A 253 31.92 -8.77 19.82
CA LYS A 253 33.28 -9.22 20.16
C LYS A 253 33.39 -10.73 20.39
N THR A 254 32.38 -11.35 20.99
CA THR A 254 32.47 -12.73 21.46
C THR A 254 31.63 -13.69 20.64
N SER A 255 30.34 -13.41 20.46
CA SER A 255 29.45 -14.33 19.74
C SER A 255 29.46 -14.14 18.22
N GLY A 256 29.80 -12.94 17.74
CA GLY A 256 29.79 -12.62 16.31
C GLY A 256 28.40 -12.53 15.70
N VAL A 257 27.35 -12.33 16.51
CA VAL A 257 25.98 -12.15 15.99
C VAL A 257 25.80 -10.82 15.27
N THR A 258 26.58 -9.80 15.66
CA THR A 258 26.57 -8.50 15.01
C THR A 258 27.95 -8.14 14.49
N ASP A 259 27.98 -7.42 13.34
CA ASP A 259 29.20 -7.07 12.61
C ASP A 259 29.76 -5.73 13.05
N HIS A 260 28.90 -4.82 13.51
CA HIS A 260 29.25 -3.43 13.83
C HIS A 260 28.71 -3.03 15.20
N LEU A 261 29.58 -2.39 16.01
CA LEU A 261 29.21 -1.80 17.28
C LEU A 261 29.12 -0.28 17.14
N ALA A 262 27.97 0.29 17.42
CA ALA A 262 27.73 1.74 17.44
C ALA A 262 27.66 2.28 18.86
N ASP A 263 27.96 3.56 19.03
CA ASP A 263 27.94 4.22 20.34
C ASP A 263 26.53 4.76 20.71
N ASP A 264 25.75 5.13 19.68
CA ASP A 264 24.40 5.66 19.82
C ASP A 264 23.56 5.42 18.54
N ASP A 265 22.27 5.80 18.56
CA ASP A 265 21.37 5.68 17.42
C ASP A 265 21.92 6.40 16.18
N ALA A 266 22.45 7.63 16.32
CA ALA A 266 22.96 8.40 15.20
C ALA A 266 24.18 7.74 14.56
N HIS A 267 25.07 7.15 15.37
CA HIS A 267 26.22 6.39 14.89
C HIS A 267 25.76 5.11 14.16
N ALA A 268 24.82 4.37 14.73
CA ALA A 268 24.27 3.18 14.09
C ALA A 268 23.66 3.48 12.71
N LEU A 269 22.87 4.56 12.60
CA LEU A 269 22.28 4.98 11.33
C LEU A 269 23.34 5.43 10.31
N ARG A 270 24.44 6.07 10.73
CA ARG A 270 25.57 6.36 9.83
C ARG A 270 26.24 5.09 9.32
N ILE A 271 26.40 4.07 10.17
CA ILE A 271 26.95 2.77 9.76
C ILE A 271 26.01 2.11 8.74
N VAL A 272 24.70 2.07 8.98
CA VAL A 272 23.72 1.54 8.01
C VAL A 272 23.81 2.27 6.68
N ARG A 273 23.90 3.60 6.68
CA ARG A 273 24.10 4.40 5.46
C ARG A 273 25.40 4.06 4.73
N SER A 274 26.48 3.79 5.49
CA SER A 274 27.77 3.35 4.93
C SER A 274 27.62 1.96 4.29
N ILE A 275 26.96 1.01 4.94
CA ILE A 275 26.67 -0.32 4.38
C ILE A 275 25.90 -0.19 3.06
N VAL A 276 24.82 0.61 3.05
CA VAL A 276 24.02 0.81 1.83
C VAL A 276 24.86 1.41 0.69
N SER A 277 25.83 2.26 1.00
CA SER A 277 26.73 2.85 -0.02
C SER A 277 27.66 1.82 -0.68
N THR A 278 27.83 0.62 -0.09
CA THR A 278 28.64 -0.48 -0.66
C THR A 278 27.83 -1.36 -1.62
N PHE A 279 26.50 -1.23 -1.67
CA PHE A 279 25.69 -2.03 -2.58
C PHE A 279 26.06 -1.75 -4.04
N GLY A 280 26.10 -2.78 -4.83
CA GLY A 280 26.42 -2.71 -6.26
C GLY A 280 25.51 -1.77 -7.04
N PRO A 281 25.76 -1.53 -8.31
CA PRO A 281 25.00 -0.59 -9.12
C PRO A 281 23.51 -0.95 -9.16
N ARG A 282 22.65 0.06 -9.30
CA ARG A 282 21.21 -0.14 -9.54
C ARG A 282 21.04 -0.88 -10.89
N ALA A 283 20.07 -1.79 -10.96
CA ALA A 283 19.68 -2.37 -12.23
C ALA A 283 19.22 -1.28 -13.22
N GLU A 284 19.43 -1.51 -14.51
CA GLU A 284 18.88 -0.63 -15.54
C GLU A 284 17.36 -0.58 -15.44
N MET A 285 16.79 0.62 -15.61
CA MET A 285 15.34 0.78 -15.61
C MET A 285 14.72 0.00 -16.77
N PRO A 286 13.65 -0.77 -16.50
CA PRO A 286 13.05 -1.61 -17.53
C PRO A 286 12.23 -0.85 -18.59
N TRP A 287 12.09 0.48 -18.44
CA TRP A 287 11.46 1.39 -19.39
C TRP A 287 12.19 2.72 -19.47
N GLN A 288 11.99 3.46 -20.56
CA GLN A 288 12.58 4.78 -20.73
C GLN A 288 11.69 5.84 -20.06
N THR A 289 12.32 6.82 -19.44
CA THR A 289 11.66 7.99 -18.85
C THR A 289 11.81 9.22 -19.75
N THR A 290 10.92 10.18 -19.57
CA THR A 290 10.97 11.50 -20.20
C THR A 290 11.17 12.58 -19.15
N THR A 291 11.42 13.83 -19.56
CA THR A 291 11.44 14.96 -18.65
C THR A 291 10.05 15.16 -18.02
N PRO A 292 9.92 15.14 -16.67
CA PRO A 292 8.64 15.38 -16.01
C PRO A 292 8.05 16.75 -16.37
N GLN A 293 6.73 16.80 -16.58
CA GLN A 293 6.00 18.02 -16.83
C GLN A 293 4.85 18.17 -15.82
N ALA A 294 4.65 19.36 -15.28
CA ALA A 294 3.46 19.61 -14.46
C ALA A 294 2.19 19.43 -15.31
N PRO A 295 1.08 18.99 -14.71
CA PRO A 295 -0.21 19.02 -15.38
C PRO A 295 -0.58 20.44 -15.82
N VAL A 296 -1.25 20.59 -16.95
CA VAL A 296 -1.80 21.88 -17.43
C VAL A 296 -3.10 22.20 -16.68
N LEU A 297 -3.92 21.16 -16.40
CA LEU A 297 -5.11 21.29 -15.57
C LEU A 297 -4.68 21.32 -14.10
N ASP A 298 -5.27 22.23 -13.32
CA ASP A 298 -4.89 22.46 -11.93
C ASP A 298 -5.23 21.22 -11.06
N PRO A 299 -4.25 20.55 -10.44
CA PRO A 299 -4.50 19.45 -9.53
C PRO A 299 -5.43 19.80 -8.36
N ALA A 300 -5.41 21.04 -7.87
CA ALA A 300 -6.27 21.48 -6.77
C ALA A 300 -7.77 21.35 -7.08
N GLU A 301 -8.14 21.37 -8.35
CA GLU A 301 -9.52 21.18 -8.79
C GLU A 301 -10.02 19.72 -8.62
N LEU A 302 -9.16 18.74 -8.28
CA LEU A 302 -9.60 17.38 -7.99
C LEU A 302 -10.69 17.32 -6.94
N TYR A 303 -10.65 18.19 -5.96
CA TYR A 303 -11.70 18.26 -4.93
C TYR A 303 -13.07 18.69 -5.47
N GLY A 304 -13.10 19.53 -6.50
CA GLY A 304 -14.34 20.04 -7.07
C GLY A 304 -14.91 19.22 -8.23
N VAL A 305 -14.03 18.50 -8.98
CA VAL A 305 -14.46 17.71 -10.16
C VAL A 305 -15.02 16.33 -9.78
N VAL A 306 -14.66 15.81 -8.61
CA VAL A 306 -15.20 14.54 -8.11
C VAL A 306 -16.46 14.82 -7.30
N PRO A 307 -17.62 14.24 -7.67
CA PRO A 307 -18.85 14.47 -6.95
C PRO A 307 -18.79 14.00 -5.48
N ALA A 308 -19.37 14.79 -4.59
CA ALA A 308 -19.54 14.42 -3.19
C ALA A 308 -20.43 13.17 -3.04
N GLU A 309 -21.46 13.07 -3.88
CA GLU A 309 -22.35 11.92 -3.92
C GLU A 309 -21.79 10.84 -4.86
N SER A 310 -21.49 9.67 -4.32
CA SER A 310 -20.85 8.55 -5.03
C SER A 310 -21.63 8.00 -6.23
N ARG A 311 -22.94 8.28 -6.31
CA ARG A 311 -23.83 7.86 -7.41
C ARG A 311 -23.84 8.85 -8.57
N THR A 312 -23.35 10.05 -8.38
CA THR A 312 -23.32 11.07 -9.42
C THR A 312 -22.22 10.75 -10.43
N PRO A 313 -22.56 10.52 -11.71
CA PRO A 313 -21.55 10.21 -12.71
C PRO A 313 -20.71 11.45 -13.06
N TYR A 314 -19.44 11.22 -13.36
CA TYR A 314 -18.52 12.22 -13.89
C TYR A 314 -17.56 11.60 -14.89
N ASP A 315 -16.93 12.39 -15.73
CA ASP A 315 -15.94 11.92 -16.68
C ASP A 315 -14.58 11.75 -15.96
N VAL A 316 -14.09 10.52 -15.89
CA VAL A 316 -12.81 10.20 -15.22
C VAL A 316 -11.60 10.85 -15.89
N ARG A 317 -11.73 11.36 -17.13
CA ARG A 317 -10.69 12.14 -17.81
C ARG A 317 -10.36 13.43 -17.06
N GLU A 318 -11.32 13.97 -16.29
CA GLU A 318 -11.08 15.10 -15.39
C GLU A 318 -10.03 14.76 -14.31
N VAL A 319 -10.05 13.53 -13.77
CA VAL A 319 -9.03 13.06 -12.84
C VAL A 319 -7.70 12.81 -13.58
N ILE A 320 -7.74 12.09 -14.71
CA ILE A 320 -6.54 11.77 -15.49
C ILE A 320 -5.77 13.04 -15.85
N GLY A 321 -6.46 14.07 -16.35
CA GLY A 321 -5.81 15.30 -16.80
C GLY A 321 -5.11 16.08 -15.68
N ARG A 322 -5.49 15.86 -14.40
CA ARG A 322 -4.89 16.54 -13.24
C ARG A 322 -3.75 15.77 -12.59
N ILE A 323 -3.48 14.54 -13.05
CA ILE A 323 -2.40 13.72 -12.49
C ILE A 323 -1.28 13.39 -13.50
N VAL A 324 -1.54 13.49 -14.82
CA VAL A 324 -0.56 13.11 -15.85
C VAL A 324 0.26 14.29 -16.34
N ASP A 325 1.45 14.00 -16.85
CA ASP A 325 2.39 15.00 -17.37
C ASP A 325 1.78 15.81 -18.51
N GLY A 326 1.82 17.15 -18.37
CA GLY A 326 1.29 18.07 -19.35
C GLY A 326 -0.21 17.90 -19.67
N SER A 327 -0.96 17.20 -18.81
CA SER A 327 -2.35 16.79 -19.03
C SER A 327 -2.54 16.03 -20.37
N ARG A 328 -1.49 15.36 -20.85
CA ARG A 328 -1.48 14.64 -22.14
C ARG A 328 -1.93 13.20 -21.96
N PHE A 329 -2.87 12.79 -22.82
CA PHE A 329 -3.43 11.45 -22.76
C PHE A 329 -3.73 10.92 -24.15
N GLN A 330 -3.08 9.82 -24.54
CA GLN A 330 -3.34 9.14 -25.80
C GLN A 330 -4.36 8.02 -25.58
N GLU A 331 -5.63 8.34 -25.76
CA GLU A 331 -6.72 7.39 -25.50
C GLU A 331 -6.75 6.25 -26.51
N PHE A 332 -6.93 5.03 -25.98
CA PHE A 332 -7.04 3.80 -26.77
C PHE A 332 -8.51 3.38 -26.88
N LYS A 333 -8.98 3.09 -28.09
CA LYS A 333 -10.37 2.68 -28.38
C LYS A 333 -11.43 3.59 -27.76
N LYS A 334 -11.30 4.89 -27.95
CA LYS A 334 -12.18 5.91 -27.37
C LYS A 334 -13.66 5.63 -27.59
N GLU A 335 -14.03 5.24 -28.79
CA GLU A 335 -15.42 5.03 -29.22
C GLU A 335 -15.97 3.64 -28.85
N TYR A 336 -15.14 2.72 -28.36
CA TYR A 336 -15.54 1.36 -28.00
C TYR A 336 -15.42 1.13 -26.49
N GLY A 337 -16.47 0.57 -25.88
CA GLY A 337 -16.49 0.30 -24.44
C GLY A 337 -16.27 1.58 -23.61
N ALA A 338 -17.05 2.63 -23.87
CA ALA A 338 -16.83 3.99 -23.34
C ALA A 338 -16.92 4.11 -21.82
N THR A 339 -17.49 3.10 -21.13
CA THR A 339 -17.54 3.06 -19.67
C THR A 339 -16.23 2.62 -19.01
N LEU A 340 -15.21 2.28 -19.82
CA LEU A 340 -13.83 2.09 -19.40
C LEU A 340 -12.92 2.98 -20.25
N VAL A 341 -12.25 3.92 -19.65
CA VAL A 341 -11.25 4.77 -20.31
C VAL A 341 -9.89 4.08 -20.24
N THR A 342 -9.22 3.91 -21.36
CA THR A 342 -7.88 3.32 -21.45
C THR A 342 -6.99 4.18 -22.34
N GLY A 343 -5.72 4.35 -21.97
CA GLY A 343 -4.80 5.12 -22.79
C GLY A 343 -3.41 5.26 -22.19
N PHE A 344 -2.51 5.85 -22.95
CA PHE A 344 -1.12 6.07 -22.56
C PHE A 344 -0.90 7.49 -22.07
N ALA A 345 -0.11 7.63 -21.02
CA ALA A 345 0.31 8.90 -20.44
C ALA A 345 1.72 8.77 -19.85
N ALA A 346 2.20 9.85 -19.23
CA ALA A 346 3.36 9.82 -18.36
C ALA A 346 3.02 10.41 -16.98
N VAL A 347 3.67 9.93 -15.94
CA VAL A 347 3.59 10.48 -14.58
C VAL A 347 5.01 10.63 -14.05
N HIS A 348 5.41 11.85 -13.72
CA HIS A 348 6.81 12.18 -13.37
C HIS A 348 7.83 11.61 -14.37
N GLY A 349 7.51 11.67 -15.66
CA GLY A 349 8.34 11.16 -16.73
C GLY A 349 8.28 9.66 -16.96
N HIS A 350 7.68 8.87 -16.08
CA HIS A 350 7.49 7.44 -16.27
C HIS A 350 6.29 7.17 -17.18
N PRO A 351 6.43 6.32 -18.23
CA PRO A 351 5.30 5.94 -19.06
C PRO A 351 4.32 5.09 -18.27
N VAL A 352 3.02 5.30 -18.47
CA VAL A 352 1.97 4.52 -17.83
C VAL A 352 0.82 4.22 -18.82
N GLY A 353 0.28 3.01 -18.73
CA GLY A 353 -1.01 2.66 -19.29
C GLY A 353 -2.09 2.85 -18.25
N ILE A 354 -2.99 3.80 -18.47
CA ILE A 354 -4.07 4.09 -17.52
C ILE A 354 -5.32 3.30 -17.90
N ILE A 355 -5.96 2.69 -16.91
CA ILE A 355 -7.24 2.01 -16.99
C ILE A 355 -8.14 2.62 -15.92
N ALA A 356 -9.19 3.30 -16.34
CA ALA A 356 -10.04 4.08 -15.43
C ALA A 356 -11.52 3.79 -15.67
N ASN A 357 -12.27 3.57 -14.61
CA ASN A 357 -13.72 3.39 -14.71
C ASN A 357 -14.42 4.71 -15.04
N ASN A 358 -15.36 4.64 -15.98
CA ASN A 358 -16.24 5.74 -16.39
C ASN A 358 -17.70 5.29 -16.37
N GLY A 359 -18.03 4.36 -15.51
CA GLY A 359 -19.33 3.73 -15.34
C GLY A 359 -19.26 2.23 -15.11
N VAL A 360 -20.40 1.55 -15.28
CA VAL A 360 -20.56 0.10 -15.15
C VAL A 360 -19.75 -0.63 -16.23
N LEU A 361 -19.18 -1.78 -15.92
CA LEU A 361 -18.47 -2.60 -16.90
C LEU A 361 -19.45 -3.46 -17.72
N PHE A 362 -19.37 -3.30 -19.04
CA PHE A 362 -20.02 -4.13 -20.04
C PHE A 362 -19.02 -5.12 -20.65
N SER A 363 -19.52 -6.05 -21.48
CA SER A 363 -18.67 -7.02 -22.19
C SER A 363 -17.61 -6.37 -23.05
N GLU A 364 -17.97 -5.33 -23.81
CA GLU A 364 -17.04 -4.56 -24.66
C GLU A 364 -16.02 -3.79 -23.84
N SER A 365 -16.39 -3.25 -22.65
CA SER A 365 -15.46 -2.58 -21.74
C SER A 365 -14.43 -3.57 -21.20
N ALA A 366 -14.87 -4.78 -20.81
CA ALA A 366 -13.98 -5.83 -20.34
C ALA A 366 -13.02 -6.33 -21.44
N MET A 367 -13.51 -6.51 -22.66
CA MET A 367 -12.68 -6.88 -23.82
C MET A 367 -11.65 -5.79 -24.18
N LYS A 368 -12.05 -4.51 -24.12
CA LYS A 368 -11.15 -3.38 -24.28
C LYS A 368 -10.05 -3.37 -23.24
N GLY A 369 -10.44 -3.56 -21.95
CA GLY A 369 -9.52 -3.62 -20.83
C GLY A 369 -8.50 -4.75 -20.97
N ALA A 370 -8.95 -5.97 -21.28
CA ALA A 370 -8.08 -7.12 -21.51
C ALA A 370 -7.04 -6.83 -22.60
N HIS A 371 -7.50 -6.36 -23.77
CA HIS A 371 -6.62 -6.02 -24.89
C HIS A 371 -5.61 -4.94 -24.52
N PHE A 372 -6.02 -3.91 -23.81
CA PHE A 372 -5.13 -2.82 -23.42
C PHE A 372 -4.07 -3.26 -22.40
N ILE A 373 -4.43 -4.10 -21.43
CA ILE A 373 -3.50 -4.69 -20.45
C ILE A 373 -2.43 -5.50 -21.17
N GLU A 374 -2.82 -6.41 -22.09
CA GLU A 374 -1.87 -7.21 -22.86
C GLU A 374 -0.95 -6.33 -23.71
N LEU A 375 -1.49 -5.26 -24.31
CA LEU A 375 -0.71 -4.31 -25.10
C LEU A 375 0.35 -3.58 -24.26
N CYS A 376 0.00 -3.13 -23.06
CA CYS A 376 0.93 -2.50 -22.12
C CYS A 376 2.00 -3.48 -21.67
N ASP A 377 1.60 -4.70 -21.33
CA ASP A 377 2.50 -5.76 -20.87
C ASP A 377 3.54 -6.12 -21.95
N LYS A 378 3.11 -6.28 -23.20
CA LYS A 378 4.01 -6.50 -24.35
C LYS A 378 4.96 -5.34 -24.64
N ARG A 379 4.60 -4.12 -24.26
CA ARG A 379 5.40 -2.90 -24.46
C ARG A 379 6.22 -2.51 -23.23
N SER A 380 6.20 -3.31 -22.16
CA SER A 380 6.88 -3.01 -20.90
C SER A 380 6.42 -1.68 -20.28
N ILE A 381 5.14 -1.34 -20.40
CA ILE A 381 4.54 -0.12 -19.86
C ILE A 381 3.80 -0.45 -18.56
N PRO A 382 4.18 0.12 -17.41
CA PRO A 382 3.46 -0.04 -16.14
C PRO A 382 1.99 0.34 -16.26
N LEU A 383 1.13 -0.29 -15.46
CA LEU A 383 -0.31 -0.06 -15.44
C LEU A 383 -0.73 0.75 -14.21
N LEU A 384 -1.56 1.76 -14.43
CA LEU A 384 -2.23 2.53 -13.37
C LEU A 384 -3.74 2.32 -13.49
N PHE A 385 -4.34 1.72 -12.47
CA PHE A 385 -5.78 1.53 -12.34
C PHE A 385 -6.36 2.65 -11.48
N LEU A 386 -7.28 3.43 -12.06
CA LEU A 386 -8.10 4.40 -11.33
C LEU A 386 -9.49 3.77 -11.14
N GLN A 387 -9.72 3.27 -9.94
CA GLN A 387 -10.85 2.43 -9.65
C GLN A 387 -12.03 3.24 -9.09
N ASN A 388 -13.13 3.28 -9.83
CA ASN A 388 -14.44 3.76 -9.41
C ASN A 388 -15.50 2.85 -10.05
N ILE A 389 -15.60 1.61 -9.53
CA ILE A 389 -16.41 0.56 -10.12
C ILE A 389 -17.61 0.21 -9.24
N THR A 390 -18.79 0.23 -9.82
CA THR A 390 -20.03 -0.22 -9.18
C THR A 390 -20.33 -1.70 -9.44
N GLY A 391 -19.66 -2.31 -10.43
CA GLY A 391 -19.81 -3.71 -10.79
C GLY A 391 -19.86 -3.94 -12.30
N PHE A 392 -19.96 -5.21 -12.69
CA PHE A 392 -20.36 -5.59 -14.04
C PHE A 392 -21.85 -5.42 -14.22
N MET A 393 -22.29 -5.15 -15.45
CA MET A 393 -23.71 -5.09 -15.76
C MET A 393 -24.37 -6.45 -15.54
N VAL A 394 -25.56 -6.44 -15.02
CA VAL A 394 -26.35 -7.65 -14.71
C VAL A 394 -27.65 -7.67 -15.51
N GLY A 395 -28.18 -8.84 -15.74
CA GLY A 395 -29.45 -9.02 -16.45
C GLY A 395 -29.37 -10.11 -17.53
N ARG A 396 -30.53 -10.65 -17.89
CA ARG A 396 -30.66 -11.81 -18.79
C ARG A 396 -29.90 -11.65 -20.10
N ASP A 397 -30.01 -10.48 -20.73
CA ASP A 397 -29.41 -10.24 -22.06
C ASP A 397 -27.88 -10.13 -21.96
N TYR A 398 -27.35 -9.57 -20.87
CA TYR A 398 -25.92 -9.47 -20.59
C TYR A 398 -25.33 -10.85 -20.27
N GLU A 399 -26.04 -11.67 -19.47
CA GLU A 399 -25.60 -13.05 -19.21
C GLU A 399 -25.61 -13.88 -20.48
N ALA A 400 -26.67 -13.81 -21.28
CA ALA A 400 -26.76 -14.47 -22.58
C ALA A 400 -25.71 -13.97 -23.57
N GLY A 401 -25.35 -12.67 -23.50
CA GLY A 401 -24.26 -12.04 -24.25
C GLY A 401 -22.85 -12.43 -23.78
N GLY A 402 -22.72 -13.19 -22.68
CA GLY A 402 -21.46 -13.72 -22.20
C GLY A 402 -20.66 -12.76 -21.33
N ILE A 403 -21.31 -11.90 -20.53
CA ILE A 403 -20.65 -10.95 -19.63
C ILE A 403 -19.66 -11.64 -18.69
N ALA A 404 -20.00 -12.82 -18.15
CA ALA A 404 -19.11 -13.60 -17.29
C ALA A 404 -17.83 -14.02 -18.04
N LYS A 405 -17.97 -14.48 -19.29
CA LYS A 405 -16.86 -14.88 -20.15
C LYS A 405 -15.95 -13.69 -20.49
N HIS A 406 -16.52 -12.55 -20.83
CA HIS A 406 -15.78 -11.36 -21.21
C HIS A 406 -15.16 -10.66 -19.99
N GLY A 407 -15.85 -10.64 -18.86
CA GLY A 407 -15.31 -10.18 -17.59
C GLY A 407 -14.09 -11.01 -17.14
N ALA A 408 -14.20 -12.34 -17.25
CA ALA A 408 -13.10 -13.25 -16.93
C ALA A 408 -11.84 -13.02 -17.79
N LYS A 409 -11.97 -12.56 -19.05
CA LYS A 409 -10.81 -12.19 -19.88
C LYS A 409 -10.03 -11.03 -19.26
N MET A 410 -10.71 -9.98 -18.81
CA MET A 410 -10.05 -8.85 -18.18
C MET A 410 -9.40 -9.26 -16.86
N VAL A 411 -10.10 -10.04 -16.03
CA VAL A 411 -9.56 -10.59 -14.77
C VAL A 411 -8.30 -11.43 -15.03
N THR A 412 -8.32 -12.29 -16.05
CA THR A 412 -7.15 -13.10 -16.46
C THR A 412 -5.99 -12.21 -16.93
N ALA A 413 -6.28 -11.18 -17.74
CA ALA A 413 -5.26 -10.24 -18.19
C ALA A 413 -4.60 -9.51 -17.02
N VAL A 414 -5.37 -9.01 -16.06
CA VAL A 414 -4.85 -8.39 -14.82
C VAL A 414 -3.98 -9.36 -14.02
N ALA A 415 -4.44 -10.60 -13.83
CA ALA A 415 -3.73 -11.61 -13.06
C ALA A 415 -2.38 -12.00 -13.67
N CYS A 416 -2.32 -12.11 -15.01
CA CYS A 416 -1.15 -12.60 -15.75
C CYS A 416 -0.16 -11.50 -16.14
N ALA A 417 -0.58 -10.22 -16.16
CA ALA A 417 0.30 -9.10 -16.51
C ALA A 417 1.53 -9.04 -15.59
N ARG A 418 2.73 -8.89 -16.17
CA ARG A 418 4.02 -8.88 -15.48
C ARG A 418 4.57 -7.48 -15.23
N VAL A 419 4.11 -6.49 -15.99
CA VAL A 419 4.45 -5.10 -15.72
C VAL A 419 3.94 -4.66 -14.35
N PRO A 420 4.60 -3.71 -13.68
CA PRO A 420 4.10 -3.16 -12.42
C PRO A 420 2.66 -2.65 -12.55
N LYS A 421 1.82 -3.04 -11.62
CA LYS A 421 0.43 -2.60 -11.50
C LYS A 421 0.29 -1.74 -10.26
N LEU A 422 -0.24 -0.54 -10.43
CA LEU A 422 -0.57 0.39 -9.36
C LEU A 422 -2.07 0.62 -9.37
N THR A 423 -2.68 0.71 -8.20
CA THR A 423 -4.12 0.95 -8.08
C THR A 423 -4.40 2.11 -7.15
N VAL A 424 -5.26 3.03 -7.57
CA VAL A 424 -5.84 4.07 -6.72
C VAL A 424 -7.36 3.93 -6.78
N VAL A 425 -7.97 3.65 -5.64
CA VAL A 425 -9.43 3.60 -5.50
C VAL A 425 -9.91 5.03 -5.27
N ILE A 426 -10.46 5.63 -6.33
CA ILE A 426 -10.90 7.04 -6.34
C ILE A 426 -12.39 7.22 -6.03
N GLY A 427 -13.10 6.09 -5.79
CA GLY A 427 -14.52 6.04 -5.50
C GLY A 427 -14.97 4.65 -5.10
N GLY A 428 -15.95 4.08 -5.76
CA GLY A 428 -16.46 2.73 -5.48
C GLY A 428 -15.50 1.60 -5.89
N SER A 429 -15.48 0.53 -5.11
CA SER A 429 -14.77 -0.72 -5.42
C SER A 429 -15.64 -1.90 -5.02
N PHE A 430 -16.55 -2.31 -5.91
CA PHE A 430 -17.61 -3.27 -5.60
C PHE A 430 -17.52 -4.55 -6.43
N GLY A 431 -17.73 -5.68 -5.74
CA GLY A 431 -17.89 -7.00 -6.35
C GLY A 431 -16.71 -7.45 -7.24
N ALA A 432 -17.02 -8.24 -8.26
CA ALA A 432 -16.02 -8.74 -9.21
C ALA A 432 -15.35 -7.63 -10.06
N GLY A 433 -15.91 -6.43 -10.07
CA GLY A 433 -15.28 -5.24 -10.65
C GLY A 433 -13.94 -4.90 -9.98
N ASN A 434 -13.83 -5.12 -8.66
CA ASN A 434 -12.57 -4.98 -7.94
C ASN A 434 -11.46 -5.85 -8.54
N TYR A 435 -11.78 -7.09 -8.96
CA TYR A 435 -10.81 -8.03 -9.53
C TYR A 435 -10.30 -7.56 -10.89
N SER A 436 -11.19 -7.13 -11.77
CA SER A 436 -10.84 -6.63 -13.10
C SER A 436 -10.08 -5.30 -13.07
N MET A 437 -10.20 -4.55 -11.97
CA MET A 437 -9.52 -3.27 -11.75
C MET A 437 -8.30 -3.40 -10.81
N CYS A 438 -7.71 -4.59 -10.72
CA CYS A 438 -6.50 -4.86 -9.94
C CYS A 438 -6.64 -4.51 -8.45
N GLY A 439 -7.67 -5.04 -7.78
CA GLY A 439 -7.80 -4.98 -6.33
C GLY A 439 -6.69 -5.74 -5.60
N ARG A 440 -6.68 -5.68 -4.27
CA ARG A 440 -5.61 -6.20 -3.42
C ARG A 440 -5.21 -7.65 -3.72
N ALA A 441 -6.20 -8.53 -3.99
CA ALA A 441 -5.97 -9.94 -4.29
C ALA A 441 -5.24 -10.19 -5.62
N TYR A 442 -5.13 -9.19 -6.49
CA TYR A 442 -4.44 -9.26 -7.78
C TYR A 442 -3.01 -8.72 -7.74
N SER A 443 -2.47 -8.61 -6.54
CA SER A 443 -1.07 -8.29 -6.26
C SER A 443 -0.58 -7.01 -6.98
N PRO A 444 -1.28 -5.87 -6.83
CA PRO A 444 -0.69 -4.61 -7.26
C PRO A 444 0.61 -4.36 -6.48
N ARG A 445 1.60 -3.73 -7.13
CA ARG A 445 2.82 -3.30 -6.45
C ARG A 445 2.48 -2.39 -5.27
N PHE A 446 1.50 -1.49 -5.49
CA PHE A 446 0.93 -0.61 -4.48
C PHE A 446 -0.55 -0.38 -4.77
N LEU A 447 -1.33 -0.17 -3.71
CA LEU A 447 -2.75 0.15 -3.77
C LEU A 447 -3.08 1.19 -2.70
N TRP A 448 -3.70 2.30 -3.10
CA TRP A 448 -4.19 3.35 -2.20
C TRP A 448 -5.67 3.60 -2.39
N MET A 449 -6.27 4.24 -1.39
CA MET A 449 -7.65 4.70 -1.43
C MET A 449 -7.72 6.21 -1.19
N TRP A 450 -8.65 6.88 -1.82
CA TRP A 450 -9.03 8.24 -1.45
C TRP A 450 -9.99 8.22 -0.25
N PRO A 451 -10.13 9.32 0.52
CA PRO A 451 -11.01 9.36 1.70
C PRO A 451 -12.50 9.15 1.39
N ASN A 452 -12.94 9.47 0.17
CA ASN A 452 -14.31 9.22 -0.30
C ASN A 452 -14.54 7.79 -0.81
N ALA A 453 -13.52 6.94 -0.87
CA ALA A 453 -13.63 5.60 -1.44
C ALA A 453 -14.49 4.67 -0.57
N ARG A 454 -15.11 3.67 -1.23
CA ARG A 454 -15.87 2.60 -0.56
C ARG A 454 -15.53 1.26 -1.18
N ILE A 455 -15.39 0.23 -0.35
CA ILE A 455 -15.08 -1.14 -0.78
C ILE A 455 -15.98 -2.16 -0.11
N SER A 456 -16.66 -2.99 -0.91
CA SER A 456 -17.43 -4.14 -0.42
C SER A 456 -17.84 -5.07 -1.56
N VAL A 457 -18.53 -6.18 -1.23
CA VAL A 457 -19.09 -7.11 -2.23
C VAL A 457 -20.10 -6.41 -3.14
N MET A 458 -20.90 -5.48 -2.59
CA MET A 458 -21.89 -4.66 -3.30
C MET A 458 -22.21 -3.42 -2.46
N GLY A 459 -22.86 -2.42 -3.02
CA GLY A 459 -23.32 -1.27 -2.25
C GLY A 459 -24.30 -1.65 -1.15
N GLY A 460 -24.25 -0.98 0.02
CA GLY A 460 -25.05 -1.31 1.20
C GLY A 460 -26.56 -1.32 0.93
N GLU A 461 -27.08 -0.36 0.16
CA GLU A 461 -28.50 -0.34 -0.24
C GLU A 461 -28.87 -1.55 -1.11
N GLN A 462 -27.98 -1.95 -2.01
CA GLN A 462 -28.19 -3.13 -2.86
C GLN A 462 -28.19 -4.42 -2.02
N ALA A 463 -27.28 -4.54 -1.07
CA ALA A 463 -27.21 -5.67 -0.15
C ALA A 463 -28.47 -5.76 0.73
N ALA A 464 -28.90 -4.64 1.29
CA ALA A 464 -30.12 -4.55 2.10
C ALA A 464 -31.36 -4.95 1.28
N SER A 465 -31.45 -4.50 0.02
CA SER A 465 -32.55 -4.83 -0.89
C SER A 465 -32.58 -6.32 -1.26
N VAL A 466 -31.44 -6.92 -1.57
CA VAL A 466 -31.34 -8.36 -1.89
C VAL A 466 -31.77 -9.20 -0.69
N LEU A 467 -31.24 -8.91 0.50
CA LEU A 467 -31.55 -9.67 1.72
C LEU A 467 -33.02 -9.50 2.16
N SER A 468 -33.59 -8.29 2.00
CA SER A 468 -35.00 -8.05 2.31
C SER A 468 -35.91 -8.78 1.34
N THR A 469 -35.57 -8.83 0.04
CA THR A 469 -36.33 -9.59 -0.96
C THR A 469 -36.39 -11.09 -0.60
N ILE A 470 -35.21 -11.68 -0.31
CA ILE A 470 -35.13 -13.10 0.10
C ILE A 470 -35.98 -13.36 1.35
N ARG A 471 -35.94 -12.45 2.33
CA ARG A 471 -36.71 -12.59 3.57
C ARG A 471 -38.22 -12.44 3.31
N ARG A 472 -38.63 -11.46 2.48
CA ARG A 472 -40.03 -11.25 2.08
C ARG A 472 -40.59 -12.48 1.40
N ASP A 473 -39.91 -13.01 0.37
CA ASP A 473 -40.32 -14.21 -0.35
C ASP A 473 -40.47 -15.40 0.59
N GLY A 474 -39.58 -15.55 1.58
CA GLY A 474 -39.70 -16.60 2.60
C GLY A 474 -40.87 -16.44 3.56
N ILE A 475 -41.31 -15.21 3.87
CA ILE A 475 -42.50 -14.93 4.69
C ILE A 475 -43.77 -15.19 3.87
N GLU A 476 -43.84 -14.69 2.65
CA GLU A 476 -44.98 -14.85 1.74
C GLU A 476 -45.22 -16.32 1.38
N ALA A 477 -44.14 -17.09 1.15
CA ALA A 477 -44.25 -18.54 0.91
C ALA A 477 -44.86 -19.32 2.09
N LYS A 478 -44.82 -18.76 3.31
CA LYS A 478 -45.44 -19.31 4.53
C LYS A 478 -46.81 -18.71 4.81
N GLY A 479 -47.38 -17.91 3.90
CA GLY A 479 -48.67 -17.26 4.03
C GLY A 479 -48.68 -16.03 4.95
N GLY A 480 -47.51 -15.50 5.32
CA GLY A 480 -47.38 -14.29 6.11
C GLY A 480 -47.34 -13.02 5.26
N SER A 481 -47.35 -11.85 5.92
CA SER A 481 -47.14 -10.54 5.31
C SER A 481 -46.03 -9.79 6.08
N TRP A 482 -45.32 -8.94 5.40
CA TRP A 482 -44.24 -8.13 5.99
C TRP A 482 -44.51 -6.66 5.69
N SER A 483 -44.61 -5.82 6.73
CA SER A 483 -44.89 -4.40 6.54
C SER A 483 -43.67 -3.65 5.98
N ALA A 484 -43.90 -2.54 5.28
CA ALA A 484 -42.82 -1.69 4.79
C ALA A 484 -41.95 -1.15 5.93
N ALA A 485 -42.55 -0.84 7.09
CA ALA A 485 -41.85 -0.37 8.26
C ALA A 485 -40.92 -1.44 8.85
N ASP A 486 -41.36 -2.70 8.94
CA ASP A 486 -40.56 -3.83 9.40
C ASP A 486 -39.43 -4.13 8.42
N GLU A 487 -39.70 -3.97 7.11
CA GLU A 487 -38.68 -4.13 6.07
C GLU A 487 -37.61 -3.07 6.18
N ASP A 488 -37.93 -1.78 6.36
CA ASP A 488 -36.95 -0.71 6.53
C ASP A 488 -36.14 -0.89 7.82
N ALA A 489 -36.82 -1.30 8.92
CA ALA A 489 -36.12 -1.64 10.16
C ALA A 489 -35.14 -2.81 10.01
N PHE A 490 -35.43 -3.76 9.11
CA PHE A 490 -34.50 -4.85 8.78
C PHE A 490 -33.35 -4.40 7.90
N LYS A 491 -33.59 -3.48 6.97
CA LYS A 491 -32.57 -2.97 6.05
C LYS A 491 -31.54 -2.08 6.73
N GLU A 492 -31.95 -1.30 7.74
CA GLU A 492 -31.10 -0.28 8.34
C GLU A 492 -29.80 -0.82 8.97
N PRO A 493 -29.80 -1.89 9.80
CA PRO A 493 -28.56 -2.47 10.32
C PRO A 493 -27.61 -2.98 9.22
N ILE A 494 -28.16 -3.45 8.09
CA ILE A 494 -27.37 -3.93 6.95
C ILE A 494 -26.68 -2.75 6.26
N ARG A 495 -27.43 -1.65 6.01
CA ARG A 495 -26.87 -0.42 5.44
C ARG A 495 -25.71 0.11 6.30
N GLN A 496 -25.94 0.20 7.61
CA GLN A 496 -24.95 0.68 8.55
C GLN A 496 -23.71 -0.23 8.56
N GLN A 497 -23.88 -1.55 8.61
CA GLN A 497 -22.75 -2.49 8.56
C GLN A 497 -21.90 -2.31 7.30
N TYR A 498 -22.54 -2.14 6.14
CA TYR A 498 -21.82 -1.95 4.88
C TYR A 498 -21.13 -0.59 4.78
N GLU A 499 -21.72 0.46 5.36
CA GLU A 499 -21.06 1.78 5.44
C GLU A 499 -19.85 1.73 6.35
N ASP A 500 -19.97 1.14 7.54
CA ASP A 500 -18.87 1.01 8.49
C ASP A 500 -17.73 0.16 7.95
N GLN A 501 -18.03 -1.00 7.37
CA GLN A 501 -17.04 -1.95 6.87
C GLN A 501 -16.50 -1.58 5.47
N GLY A 502 -17.26 -0.81 4.70
CA GLY A 502 -16.86 -0.30 3.39
C GLY A 502 -16.01 0.96 3.45
N ASN A 503 -15.88 1.58 4.60
CA ASN A 503 -15.15 2.82 4.82
C ASN A 503 -13.64 2.64 4.58
N PRO A 504 -12.94 3.62 3.97
CA PRO A 504 -11.50 3.51 3.70
C PRO A 504 -10.65 3.39 4.97
N TYR A 505 -11.07 3.95 6.09
CA TYR A 505 -10.34 3.82 7.36
C TYR A 505 -10.49 2.42 7.97
N TYR A 506 -11.62 1.75 7.75
CA TYR A 506 -11.78 0.34 8.11
C TYR A 506 -10.89 -0.57 7.27
N SER A 507 -10.78 -0.27 5.97
CA SER A 507 -9.92 -0.96 5.01
C SER A 507 -8.43 -0.82 5.38
N THR A 508 -7.95 0.42 5.53
CA THR A 508 -6.54 0.72 5.78
C THR A 508 -6.08 0.21 7.16
N ALA A 509 -6.96 0.24 8.17
CA ALA A 509 -6.68 -0.35 9.48
C ALA A 509 -6.33 -1.84 9.39
N ARG A 510 -6.91 -2.54 8.39
CA ARG A 510 -6.75 -3.98 8.13
C ARG A 510 -5.75 -4.30 7.02
N LEU A 511 -5.05 -3.29 6.50
CA LEU A 511 -4.07 -3.41 5.40
C LEU A 511 -4.69 -4.03 4.11
N TRP A 512 -5.94 -3.65 3.78
CA TRP A 512 -6.51 -3.98 2.48
C TRP A 512 -5.96 -3.07 1.37
N ASP A 513 -5.29 -2.00 1.78
CA ASP A 513 -4.56 -1.02 0.96
C ASP A 513 -3.19 -0.70 1.60
N ASP A 514 -2.42 0.16 0.97
CA ASP A 514 -1.14 0.65 1.46
C ASP A 514 -1.25 2.07 2.07
N GLY A 515 -2.47 2.57 2.18
CA GLY A 515 -2.81 3.82 2.85
C GLY A 515 -3.96 4.58 2.18
N VAL A 516 -4.60 5.43 2.97
CA VAL A 516 -5.52 6.46 2.46
C VAL A 516 -4.68 7.70 2.17
N ILE A 517 -4.86 8.28 0.98
CA ILE A 517 -4.09 9.43 0.51
C ILE A 517 -5.00 10.61 0.15
N ASP A 518 -4.48 11.81 0.31
CA ASP A 518 -5.09 13.01 -0.25
C ASP A 518 -5.17 12.87 -1.79
N PRO A 519 -6.31 13.14 -2.44
CA PRO A 519 -6.39 13.19 -3.89
C PRO A 519 -5.27 13.98 -4.57
N LEU A 520 -4.81 15.07 -3.96
CA LEU A 520 -3.72 15.90 -4.48
C LEU A 520 -2.37 15.19 -4.48
N ASP A 521 -2.15 14.26 -3.58
CA ASP A 521 -0.91 13.49 -3.48
C ASP A 521 -0.82 12.35 -4.51
N THR A 522 -1.92 12.05 -5.22
CA THR A 522 -2.01 10.92 -6.15
C THR A 522 -0.87 10.90 -7.16
N ARG A 523 -0.58 12.04 -7.79
CA ARG A 523 0.51 12.14 -8.76
C ARG A 523 1.88 11.83 -8.13
N THR A 524 2.17 12.40 -6.97
CA THR A 524 3.44 12.22 -6.23
C THR A 524 3.61 10.77 -5.80
N VAL A 525 2.58 10.19 -5.19
CA VAL A 525 2.59 8.81 -4.70
C VAL A 525 2.78 7.81 -5.84
N VAL A 526 2.07 8.00 -6.97
CA VAL A 526 2.22 7.18 -8.18
C VAL A 526 3.64 7.31 -8.75
N GLY A 527 4.19 8.53 -8.81
CA GLY A 527 5.54 8.76 -9.29
C GLY A 527 6.61 8.06 -8.45
N LEU A 528 6.51 8.15 -7.11
CA LEU A 528 7.40 7.45 -6.19
C LEU A 528 7.29 5.93 -6.32
N ALA A 529 6.08 5.42 -6.47
CA ALA A 529 5.84 3.99 -6.68
C ALA A 529 6.40 3.47 -8.01
N LEU A 530 6.30 4.25 -9.08
CA LEU A 530 6.91 3.91 -10.36
C LEU A 530 8.45 3.91 -10.27
N GLY A 531 9.02 4.89 -9.54
CA GLY A 531 10.46 4.92 -9.23
C GLY A 531 10.91 3.67 -8.47
N ALA A 532 10.18 3.29 -7.43
CA ALA A 532 10.44 2.06 -6.66
C ALA A 532 10.32 0.81 -7.54
N ALA A 533 9.26 0.71 -8.33
CA ALA A 533 9.01 -0.44 -9.21
C ALA A 533 10.07 -0.59 -10.33
N ALA A 534 10.72 0.50 -10.72
CA ALA A 534 11.77 0.50 -11.74
C ALA A 534 13.08 -0.20 -11.30
N ASN A 535 13.21 -0.61 -10.03
CA ASN A 535 14.38 -1.38 -9.55
C ASN A 535 14.26 -2.88 -9.84
N ALA A 536 13.07 -3.38 -10.14
CA ALA A 536 12.87 -4.79 -10.46
C ALA A 536 12.92 -5.04 -11.97
N PRO A 537 13.57 -6.14 -12.43
CA PRO A 537 13.48 -6.56 -13.82
C PRO A 537 12.03 -6.98 -14.15
N LEU A 538 11.65 -6.86 -15.43
CA LEU A 538 10.39 -7.40 -15.91
C LEU A 538 10.54 -8.90 -16.19
N GLU A 539 9.61 -9.70 -15.72
CA GLU A 539 9.55 -11.12 -16.02
C GLU A 539 8.99 -11.36 -17.45
N PRO A 540 9.34 -12.48 -18.09
CA PRO A 540 8.74 -12.85 -19.36
C PRO A 540 7.22 -12.97 -19.28
N VAL A 541 6.54 -12.45 -20.30
CA VAL A 541 5.07 -12.43 -20.38
C VAL A 541 4.54 -13.79 -20.80
N SER A 542 3.58 -14.32 -20.04
CA SER A 542 2.81 -15.51 -20.39
C SER A 542 1.38 -15.36 -19.87
N TYR A 543 0.41 -15.61 -20.74
CA TYR A 543 -1.01 -15.58 -20.38
C TYR A 543 -1.60 -16.98 -20.33
N GLY A 544 -2.56 -17.18 -19.43
CA GLY A 544 -3.41 -18.36 -19.43
C GLY A 544 -4.37 -18.38 -20.64
N ILE A 545 -5.19 -19.43 -20.73
CA ILE A 545 -6.15 -19.56 -21.82
C ILE A 545 -7.33 -18.62 -21.59
N PHE A 546 -7.60 -17.78 -22.57
CA PHE A 546 -8.81 -16.96 -22.61
C PHE A 546 -9.97 -17.78 -23.22
N ARG A 547 -11.08 -17.85 -22.51
CA ARG A 547 -12.31 -18.48 -23.04
C ARG A 547 -12.93 -17.58 -24.11
N MET A 548 -13.19 -18.12 -25.30
CA MET A 548 -13.76 -17.40 -26.45
C MET A 548 -15.28 -17.48 -26.49
#